data_f37f0053d150e1eaf6465bd44efabce3
#
_entry.id   f37f0053d150e1eaf6465bd44efabce3
#
_cell.length_a   1.000
_cell.length_b   1.000
_cell.length_c   1.000
_cell.angle_alpha   90.00
_cell.angle_beta   90.00
_cell.angle_gamma   90.00
#
_symmetry.space_group_name_H-M   'P 1'
#
loop_
_entity.id
_entity.type
_entity.pdbx_description
1 polymer ?
#
loop_
_entity_poly.entity_id
_entity_poly.type
_entity_poly.pdbx_seq_one_letter_code
_entity_poly.pdbx_strand_id
1 'polypeptide(L)'
;MKYLDKTPAYNLSVVLHETGLKADLVRAWERRYGLPRPQRTEGGHRLYSRYDIETLKWLKEKRGQGLSIRHAVELWNTRIESGKDPLEEQTTGISLGTKTEEISQISHLTFLRQRWIMACLNFDSAGSEDVLNQAFSTHPVEWVVTEIIEKGLNEIGTGWHHGEYSVQQEHFASALADRRLQTLLSLSPQPTIPKSVLVGCPPGEHHALPLLIIDLFLRRKGYKVINLGTDIPIDQMIATTLSVQPDLIILGAQTLRTAASLMDTYTALQAAGITLAYGGSIFNRVPAIRERIPAQFLGEDLSTAVEKATLLLTAPRLEPFKTVEKNEFPELAKLFQQKRAAIDLFVQERMLTDDVEIENIDRANYFFSNDLYAALKLGDVAHLETDLDWVKLLMMGRNINDAILIKYLSAYRDGVRKHLDESGTPIVQWMESRLAEIVA
;
A
#
# COMPACT_ATOMS: atom_id res chain seq x y z
N MET A 1 -18.70 2.10 -39.23
CA MET A 1 -19.36 1.79 -37.94
C MET A 1 -20.42 0.73 -38.20
N LYS A 2 -20.23 -0.50 -37.70
CA LYS A 2 -21.26 -1.55 -37.79
C LYS A 2 -22.10 -1.41 -36.51
N TYR A 3 -23.21 -0.69 -36.59
CA TYR A 3 -24.17 -0.64 -35.49
C TYR A 3 -24.66 -2.08 -35.26
N LEU A 4 -24.57 -2.56 -34.01
CA LEU A 4 -25.19 -3.84 -33.65
C LEU A 4 -26.70 -3.72 -33.86
N ASP A 5 -27.24 -4.65 -34.62
CA ASP A 5 -28.65 -4.66 -35.00
C ASP A 5 -29.51 -4.81 -33.74
N LYS A 6 -30.39 -3.84 -33.51
CA LYS A 6 -31.36 -3.82 -32.41
C LYS A 6 -32.72 -4.37 -32.83
N THR A 7 -32.85 -4.90 -34.07
CA THR A 7 -34.07 -5.51 -34.57
C THR A 7 -34.28 -6.86 -33.88
N PRO A 8 -35.43 -7.11 -33.24
CA PRO A 8 -35.70 -8.38 -32.58
C PRO A 8 -35.92 -9.51 -33.60
N ALA A 9 -35.01 -10.46 -33.64
CA ALA A 9 -35.04 -11.55 -34.63
C ALA A 9 -34.82 -12.96 -34.03
N TYR A 10 -34.33 -13.06 -32.81
CA TYR A 10 -33.88 -14.32 -32.22
C TYR A 10 -34.80 -14.77 -31.09
N ASN A 11 -35.18 -16.08 -31.12
CA ASN A 11 -35.92 -16.69 -30.03
C ASN A 11 -34.97 -17.04 -28.82
N LEU A 12 -35.55 -17.41 -27.68
CA LEU A 12 -34.80 -17.76 -26.49
C LEU A 12 -33.80 -18.91 -26.73
N SER A 13 -34.11 -19.91 -27.55
CA SER A 13 -33.24 -21.05 -27.82
C SER A 13 -31.91 -20.61 -28.44
N VAL A 14 -31.94 -19.66 -29.40
CA VAL A 14 -30.74 -19.09 -30.01
C VAL A 14 -29.92 -18.33 -28.99
N VAL A 15 -30.57 -17.53 -28.13
CA VAL A 15 -29.91 -16.79 -27.04
C VAL A 15 -29.17 -17.73 -26.10
N LEU A 16 -29.81 -18.84 -25.68
CA LEU A 16 -29.20 -19.82 -24.78
C LEU A 16 -28.00 -20.52 -25.42
N HIS A 17 -28.13 -20.86 -26.70
CA HIS A 17 -27.04 -21.49 -27.45
C HIS A 17 -25.82 -20.55 -27.59
N GLU A 18 -26.06 -19.30 -27.97
CA GLU A 18 -24.97 -18.33 -28.19
C GLU A 18 -24.30 -17.81 -26.91
N THR A 19 -25.06 -17.73 -25.83
CA THR A 19 -24.54 -17.19 -24.55
C THR A 19 -24.07 -18.27 -23.59
N GLY A 20 -24.56 -19.52 -23.77
CA GLY A 20 -24.35 -20.61 -22.81
C GLY A 20 -25.00 -20.36 -21.43
N LEU A 21 -25.98 -19.45 -21.34
CA LEU A 21 -26.73 -19.17 -20.12
C LEU A 21 -27.95 -20.09 -20.00
N LYS A 22 -28.40 -20.36 -18.77
CA LYS A 22 -29.66 -21.08 -18.52
C LYS A 22 -30.87 -20.15 -18.69
N ALA A 23 -31.99 -20.66 -19.18
CA ALA A 23 -33.20 -19.89 -19.44
C ALA A 23 -33.71 -19.11 -18.21
N ASP A 24 -33.68 -19.75 -17.05
CA ASP A 24 -34.14 -19.13 -15.80
C ASP A 24 -33.24 -17.94 -15.38
N LEU A 25 -31.96 -18.02 -15.68
CA LEU A 25 -31.01 -16.94 -15.39
C LEU A 25 -31.26 -15.74 -16.29
N VAL A 26 -31.49 -15.94 -17.59
CA VAL A 26 -31.82 -14.86 -18.54
C VAL A 26 -33.13 -14.18 -18.13
N ARG A 27 -34.16 -14.96 -17.79
CA ARG A 27 -35.45 -14.43 -17.32
C ARG A 27 -35.34 -13.70 -15.97
N ALA A 28 -34.48 -14.19 -15.07
CA ALA A 28 -34.23 -13.54 -13.79
C ALA A 28 -33.55 -12.18 -13.97
N TRP A 29 -32.60 -12.07 -14.89
CA TRP A 29 -31.90 -10.80 -15.16
C TRP A 29 -32.83 -9.80 -15.85
N GLU A 30 -33.63 -10.24 -16.85
CA GLU A 30 -34.66 -9.40 -17.46
C GLU A 30 -35.61 -8.82 -16.40
N ARG A 31 -36.18 -9.67 -15.53
CA ARG A 31 -37.16 -9.26 -14.53
C ARG A 31 -36.56 -8.38 -13.43
N ARG A 32 -35.35 -8.69 -12.97
CA ARG A 32 -34.76 -8.05 -11.78
C ARG A 32 -33.95 -6.80 -12.12
N TYR A 33 -33.38 -6.75 -13.31
CA TYR A 33 -32.45 -5.70 -13.71
C TYR A 33 -32.85 -4.99 -15.02
N GLY A 34 -33.90 -5.43 -15.70
CA GLY A 34 -34.35 -4.83 -16.96
C GLY A 34 -33.39 -5.08 -18.14
N LEU A 35 -32.48 -6.06 -18.03
CA LEU A 35 -31.56 -6.48 -19.08
C LEU A 35 -31.56 -8.02 -19.25
N PRO A 36 -31.63 -8.53 -20.48
CA PRO A 36 -31.82 -7.83 -21.76
C PRO A 36 -33.25 -7.22 -21.90
N ARG A 37 -33.51 -6.50 -22.99
CA ARG A 37 -34.82 -5.86 -23.26
C ARG A 37 -35.51 -6.49 -24.48
N PRO A 38 -35.95 -7.74 -24.40
CA PRO A 38 -36.60 -8.39 -25.53
C PRO A 38 -37.94 -7.76 -25.86
N GLN A 39 -38.30 -7.73 -27.13
CA GLN A 39 -39.67 -7.43 -27.55
C GLN A 39 -40.55 -8.68 -27.47
N ARG A 40 -41.87 -8.51 -27.47
CA ARG A 40 -42.81 -9.63 -27.48
C ARG A 40 -43.59 -9.61 -28.77
N THR A 41 -43.77 -10.80 -29.35
CA THR A 41 -44.67 -10.99 -30.50
C THR A 41 -46.14 -10.80 -30.05
N GLU A 42 -47.05 -10.68 -31.00
CA GLU A 42 -48.50 -10.68 -30.73
C GLU A 42 -48.97 -11.92 -29.96
N GLY A 43 -48.27 -13.05 -30.10
CA GLY A 43 -48.50 -14.30 -29.35
C GLY A 43 -47.78 -14.34 -27.98
N GLY A 44 -47.18 -13.24 -27.49
CA GLY A 44 -46.57 -13.15 -26.18
C GLY A 44 -45.15 -13.74 -26.06
N HIS A 45 -44.59 -14.29 -27.15
CA HIS A 45 -43.22 -14.88 -27.15
C HIS A 45 -42.12 -13.79 -27.19
N ARG A 46 -41.03 -14.04 -26.46
CA ARG A 46 -39.87 -13.12 -26.43
C ARG A 46 -39.06 -13.24 -27.71
N LEU A 47 -38.75 -12.10 -28.30
CA LEU A 47 -37.80 -11.96 -29.40
C LEU A 47 -36.66 -11.03 -28.95
N TYR A 48 -35.43 -11.48 -29.14
CA TYR A 48 -34.20 -10.79 -28.76
C TYR A 48 -33.50 -10.26 -30.02
N SER A 49 -32.84 -9.10 -29.88
CA SER A 49 -32.01 -8.55 -30.91
C SER A 49 -30.56 -9.10 -30.80
N ARG A 50 -29.74 -8.84 -31.81
CA ARG A 50 -28.30 -9.09 -31.71
C ARG A 50 -27.66 -8.31 -30.56
N TYR A 51 -28.11 -7.08 -30.35
CA TYR A 51 -27.71 -6.24 -29.24
C TYR A 51 -28.01 -6.88 -27.87
N ASP A 52 -29.16 -7.51 -27.71
CA ASP A 52 -29.53 -8.23 -26.47
C ASP A 52 -28.62 -9.43 -26.20
N ILE A 53 -28.25 -10.18 -27.25
CA ILE A 53 -27.32 -11.30 -27.12
C ILE A 53 -25.95 -10.84 -26.68
N GLU A 54 -25.42 -9.80 -27.31
CA GLU A 54 -24.11 -9.24 -26.91
C GLU A 54 -24.15 -8.58 -25.52
N THR A 55 -25.26 -7.95 -25.13
CA THR A 55 -25.50 -7.49 -23.74
C THR A 55 -25.37 -8.64 -22.73
N LEU A 56 -26.01 -9.78 -23.02
CA LEU A 56 -25.92 -10.95 -22.14
C LEU A 56 -24.49 -11.53 -22.08
N LYS A 57 -23.79 -11.58 -23.21
CA LYS A 57 -22.38 -12.00 -23.25
C LYS A 57 -21.51 -11.09 -22.41
N TRP A 58 -21.68 -9.77 -22.53
CA TRP A 58 -20.97 -8.78 -21.73
C TRP A 58 -21.24 -8.95 -20.23
N LEU A 59 -22.50 -9.09 -19.82
CA LEU A 59 -22.87 -9.34 -18.42
C LEU A 59 -22.28 -10.66 -17.89
N LYS A 60 -22.29 -11.73 -18.72
CA LYS A 60 -21.66 -13.01 -18.38
C LYS A 60 -20.16 -12.87 -18.18
N GLU A 61 -19.51 -12.15 -19.09
CA GLU A 61 -18.08 -11.86 -19.02
C GLU A 61 -17.73 -11.09 -17.73
N LYS A 62 -18.46 -10.01 -17.41
CA LYS A 62 -18.24 -9.24 -16.18
C LYS A 62 -18.46 -10.07 -14.92
N ARG A 63 -19.41 -11.00 -14.93
CA ARG A 63 -19.55 -12.00 -13.86
C ARG A 63 -18.39 -12.97 -13.80
N GLY A 64 -17.89 -13.43 -14.95
CA GLY A 64 -16.69 -14.26 -15.03
C GLY A 64 -15.44 -13.52 -14.51
N GLN A 65 -15.43 -12.18 -14.59
CA GLN A 65 -14.41 -11.29 -14.04
C GLN A 65 -14.62 -10.97 -12.55
N GLY A 66 -15.57 -11.65 -11.87
CA GLY A 66 -15.79 -11.53 -10.42
C GLY A 66 -16.79 -10.45 -9.98
N LEU A 67 -17.38 -9.66 -10.92
CA LEU A 67 -18.41 -8.71 -10.53
C LEU A 67 -19.71 -9.45 -10.16
N SER A 68 -20.40 -8.98 -9.10
CA SER A 68 -21.78 -9.39 -8.90
C SER A 68 -22.64 -8.91 -10.08
N ILE A 69 -23.71 -9.63 -10.42
CA ILE A 69 -24.60 -9.21 -11.52
C ILE A 69 -25.17 -7.81 -11.29
N ARG A 70 -25.42 -7.43 -10.04
CA ARG A 70 -25.89 -6.09 -9.69
C ARG A 70 -24.88 -5.02 -10.09
N HIS A 71 -23.62 -5.18 -9.73
CA HIS A 71 -22.54 -4.24 -10.08
C HIS A 71 -22.27 -4.22 -11.58
N ALA A 72 -22.37 -5.38 -12.28
CA ALA A 72 -22.25 -5.41 -13.73
C ALA A 72 -23.35 -4.60 -14.42
N VAL A 73 -24.59 -4.68 -13.93
CA VAL A 73 -25.72 -3.89 -14.46
C VAL A 73 -25.57 -2.40 -14.11
N GLU A 74 -25.14 -2.06 -12.90
CA GLU A 74 -24.86 -0.67 -12.50
C GLU A 74 -23.78 -0.05 -13.41
N LEU A 75 -22.70 -0.79 -13.67
CA LEU A 75 -21.65 -0.38 -14.61
C LEU A 75 -22.18 -0.19 -16.04
N TRP A 76 -23.02 -1.09 -16.51
CA TRP A 76 -23.71 -0.98 -17.80
C TRP A 76 -24.54 0.30 -17.89
N ASN A 77 -25.41 0.55 -16.92
CA ASN A 77 -26.28 1.71 -16.90
C ASN A 77 -25.50 3.03 -16.83
N THR A 78 -24.48 3.12 -15.95
CA THR A 78 -23.63 4.31 -15.83
C THR A 78 -22.95 4.65 -17.16
N ARG A 79 -22.50 3.64 -17.93
CA ARG A 79 -21.90 3.87 -19.24
C ARG A 79 -22.93 4.37 -20.26
N ILE A 80 -24.11 3.74 -20.32
CA ILE A 80 -25.20 4.18 -21.20
C ILE A 80 -25.62 5.62 -20.87
N GLU A 81 -25.78 5.98 -19.59
CA GLU A 81 -26.12 7.33 -19.13
C GLU A 81 -25.04 8.36 -19.47
N SER A 82 -23.78 7.98 -19.50
CA SER A 82 -22.65 8.82 -19.95
C SER A 82 -22.54 8.92 -21.47
N GLY A 83 -23.48 8.34 -22.24
CA GLY A 83 -23.48 8.37 -23.70
C GLY A 83 -22.49 7.40 -24.36
N LYS A 84 -21.95 6.46 -23.60
CA LYS A 84 -21.00 5.44 -24.07
C LYS A 84 -21.66 4.06 -24.08
N ASP A 85 -21.92 3.51 -25.27
CA ASP A 85 -22.44 2.15 -25.37
C ASP A 85 -21.34 1.12 -25.06
N PRO A 86 -21.51 0.29 -23.99
CA PRO A 86 -20.49 -0.70 -23.62
C PRO A 86 -20.12 -1.70 -24.73
N LEU A 87 -20.97 -1.86 -25.75
CA LEU A 87 -20.74 -2.76 -26.89
C LEU A 87 -20.05 -2.04 -28.07
N GLU A 88 -20.11 -0.72 -28.17
CA GLU A 88 -19.42 0.04 -29.23
C GLU A 88 -17.90 0.06 -29.02
N GLU A 89 -17.43 0.00 -27.77
CA GLU A 89 -16.00 -0.09 -27.45
C GLU A 89 -15.35 -1.41 -27.90
N GLN A 90 -16.13 -2.47 -28.10
CA GLN A 90 -15.61 -3.76 -28.59
C GLN A 90 -15.41 -3.79 -30.13
N THR A 91 -15.97 -2.85 -30.87
CA THR A 91 -15.97 -2.87 -32.35
C THR A 91 -14.95 -1.93 -33.00
N THR A 92 -14.28 -1.06 -32.28
CA THR A 92 -13.22 -0.17 -32.77
C THR A 92 -11.82 -0.77 -32.60
N GLY A 93 -11.67 -2.02 -32.97
CA GLY A 93 -10.40 -2.74 -32.94
C GLY A 93 -9.56 -2.51 -34.20
N ILE A 94 -9.01 -1.31 -34.42
CA ILE A 94 -7.78 -1.10 -35.18
C ILE A 94 -7.14 0.18 -34.59
N SER A 95 -6.16 0.00 -33.72
CA SER A 95 -5.25 1.00 -33.08
C SER A 95 -5.39 1.22 -31.55
N LEU A 96 -5.89 0.24 -30.79
CA LEU A 96 -5.93 0.26 -29.31
C LEU A 96 -5.52 -1.09 -28.70
N GLY A 97 -4.74 -1.89 -29.42
CA GLY A 97 -4.33 -3.24 -28.98
C GLY A 97 -3.64 -3.27 -27.60
N THR A 98 -2.91 -2.22 -27.25
CA THR A 98 -2.18 -2.15 -25.98
C THR A 98 -3.07 -1.86 -24.77
N LYS A 99 -4.02 -0.93 -24.86
CA LYS A 99 -4.85 -0.57 -23.70
C LYS A 99 -5.93 -1.60 -23.34
N THR A 100 -6.50 -2.29 -24.31
CA THR A 100 -7.54 -3.30 -24.05
C THR A 100 -6.92 -4.59 -23.53
N GLU A 101 -5.75 -4.96 -24.01
CA GLU A 101 -4.96 -6.07 -23.47
C GLU A 101 -4.47 -5.78 -22.05
N GLU A 102 -3.99 -4.58 -21.78
CA GLU A 102 -3.60 -4.12 -20.43
C GLU A 102 -4.77 -4.17 -19.45
N ILE A 103 -5.95 -3.68 -19.82
CA ILE A 103 -7.15 -3.72 -18.97
C ILE A 103 -7.58 -5.18 -18.72
N SER A 104 -7.50 -6.05 -19.71
CA SER A 104 -7.81 -7.48 -19.56
C SER A 104 -6.79 -8.18 -18.66
N GLN A 105 -5.51 -7.86 -18.79
CA GLN A 105 -4.44 -8.40 -17.97
C GLN A 105 -4.53 -7.92 -16.52
N ILE A 106 -4.81 -6.64 -16.28
CA ILE A 106 -5.03 -6.08 -14.94
C ILE A 106 -6.25 -6.72 -14.27
N SER A 107 -7.34 -6.95 -15.03
CA SER A 107 -8.53 -7.62 -14.50
C SER A 107 -8.24 -9.07 -14.10
N HIS A 108 -7.41 -9.79 -14.87
CA HIS A 108 -6.99 -11.15 -14.56
C HIS A 108 -6.08 -11.19 -13.32
N LEU A 109 -5.12 -10.28 -13.22
CA LEU A 109 -4.25 -10.15 -12.04
C LEU A 109 -5.05 -9.80 -10.78
N THR A 110 -6.05 -8.91 -10.89
CA THR A 110 -6.95 -8.61 -9.77
C THR A 110 -7.73 -9.83 -9.31
N PHE A 111 -8.23 -10.65 -10.23
CA PHE A 111 -8.89 -11.90 -9.89
C PHE A 111 -7.93 -12.89 -9.19
N LEU A 112 -6.70 -13.04 -9.69
CA LEU A 112 -5.69 -13.89 -9.07
C LEU A 112 -5.28 -13.36 -7.70
N ARG A 113 -5.18 -12.03 -7.51
CA ARG A 113 -4.92 -11.39 -6.21
C ARG A 113 -5.97 -11.79 -5.19
N GLN A 114 -7.26 -11.70 -5.52
CA GLN A 114 -8.33 -12.07 -4.60
C GLN A 114 -8.28 -13.58 -4.24
N ARG A 115 -7.96 -14.44 -5.20
CA ARG A 115 -7.76 -15.87 -4.92
C ARG A 115 -6.55 -16.10 -3.99
N TRP A 116 -5.46 -15.38 -4.20
CA TRP A 116 -4.26 -15.45 -3.36
C TRP A 116 -4.56 -15.00 -1.93
N ILE A 117 -5.25 -13.85 -1.77
CA ILE A 117 -5.70 -13.35 -0.47
C ILE A 117 -6.55 -14.41 0.23
N MET A 118 -7.55 -14.97 -0.44
CA MET A 118 -8.41 -16.00 0.15
C MET A 118 -7.65 -17.24 0.59
N ALA A 119 -6.66 -17.69 -0.18
CA ALA A 119 -5.80 -18.80 0.21
C ALA A 119 -4.99 -18.46 1.47
N CYS A 120 -4.39 -17.26 1.53
CA CYS A 120 -3.66 -16.78 2.70
C CYS A 120 -4.55 -16.70 3.96
N LEU A 121 -5.75 -16.13 3.83
CA LEU A 121 -6.69 -16.01 4.94
C LEU A 121 -7.20 -17.37 5.48
N ASN A 122 -7.18 -18.40 4.63
CA ASN A 122 -7.53 -19.77 5.01
C ASN A 122 -6.32 -20.63 5.43
N PHE A 123 -5.13 -20.05 5.57
CA PHE A 123 -3.87 -20.74 5.85
C PHE A 123 -3.53 -21.85 4.83
N ASP A 124 -4.01 -21.71 3.58
CA ASP A 124 -3.76 -22.64 2.48
C ASP A 124 -2.48 -22.25 1.72
N SER A 125 -1.34 -22.78 2.17
CA SER A 125 -0.06 -22.51 1.52
C SER A 125 0.04 -23.12 0.12
N ALA A 126 -0.55 -24.29 -0.11
CA ALA A 126 -0.53 -24.94 -1.41
C ALA A 126 -1.36 -24.16 -2.44
N GLY A 127 -2.59 -23.78 -2.09
CA GLY A 127 -3.45 -22.96 -2.94
C GLY A 127 -2.86 -21.58 -3.24
N SER A 128 -2.18 -20.97 -2.24
CA SER A 128 -1.45 -19.71 -2.43
C SER A 128 -0.33 -19.84 -3.47
N GLU A 129 0.49 -20.89 -3.38
CA GLU A 129 1.58 -21.15 -4.34
C GLU A 129 1.04 -21.49 -5.73
N ASP A 130 -0.06 -22.27 -5.84
CA ASP A 130 -0.70 -22.59 -7.11
C ASP A 130 -1.19 -21.33 -7.85
N VAL A 131 -1.79 -20.39 -7.13
CA VAL A 131 -2.20 -19.09 -7.68
C VAL A 131 -1.01 -18.30 -8.20
N LEU A 132 0.08 -18.21 -7.43
CA LEU A 132 1.28 -17.53 -7.87
C LEU A 132 1.94 -18.21 -9.08
N ASN A 133 2.01 -19.55 -9.09
CA ASN A 133 2.53 -20.30 -10.23
C ASN A 133 1.71 -20.07 -11.49
N GLN A 134 0.37 -20.06 -11.38
CA GLN A 134 -0.51 -19.69 -12.48
C GLN A 134 -0.21 -18.26 -12.98
N ALA A 135 -0.06 -17.30 -12.07
CA ALA A 135 0.22 -15.90 -12.41
C ALA A 135 1.57 -15.76 -13.13
N PHE A 136 2.65 -16.33 -12.58
CA PHE A 136 3.98 -16.26 -13.18
C PHE A 136 4.10 -17.00 -14.51
N SER A 137 3.23 -17.95 -14.80
CA SER A 137 3.21 -18.64 -16.12
C SER A 137 2.62 -17.77 -17.24
N THR A 138 1.86 -16.73 -16.90
CA THR A 138 1.09 -15.92 -17.86
C THR A 138 1.41 -14.43 -17.84
N HIS A 139 2.09 -13.94 -16.79
CA HIS A 139 2.40 -12.52 -16.63
C HIS A 139 3.87 -12.29 -16.25
N PRO A 140 4.43 -11.12 -16.60
CA PRO A 140 5.76 -10.71 -16.15
C PRO A 140 5.91 -10.72 -14.63
N VAL A 141 7.10 -11.06 -14.14
CA VAL A 141 7.39 -11.15 -12.70
C VAL A 141 7.06 -9.83 -11.98
N GLU A 142 7.41 -8.72 -12.59
CA GLU A 142 7.17 -7.38 -12.03
C GLU A 142 5.67 -7.16 -11.77
N TRP A 143 4.81 -7.53 -12.72
CA TRP A 143 3.37 -7.38 -12.58
C TRP A 143 2.76 -8.31 -11.54
N VAL A 144 3.22 -9.56 -11.48
CA VAL A 144 2.75 -10.50 -10.45
C VAL A 144 3.16 -10.03 -9.06
N VAL A 145 4.38 -9.55 -8.91
CA VAL A 145 4.87 -9.07 -7.61
C VAL A 145 4.13 -7.80 -7.18
N THR A 146 3.92 -6.82 -8.07
CA THR A 146 3.22 -5.58 -7.70
C THR A 146 1.71 -5.77 -7.56
N GLU A 147 1.08 -6.45 -8.53
CA GLU A 147 -0.39 -6.53 -8.57
C GLU A 147 -0.98 -7.61 -7.65
N ILE A 148 -0.23 -8.69 -7.35
CA ILE A 148 -0.75 -9.78 -6.51
C ILE A 148 -0.11 -9.72 -5.12
N ILE A 149 1.23 -9.77 -5.04
CA ILE A 149 1.91 -9.88 -3.75
C ILE A 149 1.83 -8.56 -2.97
N GLU A 150 2.34 -7.46 -3.53
CA GLU A 150 2.38 -6.17 -2.85
C GLU A 150 0.98 -5.65 -2.52
N LYS A 151 0.11 -5.55 -3.53
CA LYS A 151 -1.27 -5.07 -3.31
C LYS A 151 -2.09 -6.01 -2.44
N GLY A 152 -1.88 -7.33 -2.57
CA GLY A 152 -2.56 -8.33 -1.73
C GLY A 152 -2.17 -8.23 -0.27
N LEU A 153 -0.88 -8.04 0.03
CA LEU A 153 -0.42 -7.80 1.41
C LEU A 153 -0.96 -6.48 1.96
N ASN A 154 -1.02 -5.42 1.15
CA ASN A 154 -1.61 -4.15 1.56
C ASN A 154 -3.11 -4.29 1.88
N GLU A 155 -3.87 -5.08 1.09
CA GLU A 155 -5.28 -5.38 1.36
C GLU A 155 -5.45 -6.19 2.66
N ILE A 156 -4.61 -7.22 2.88
CA ILE A 156 -4.62 -8.02 4.13
C ILE A 156 -4.24 -7.16 5.33
N GLY A 157 -3.20 -6.33 5.22
CA GLY A 157 -2.78 -5.41 6.28
C GLY A 157 -3.86 -4.39 6.63
N THR A 158 -4.56 -3.85 5.64
CA THR A 158 -5.72 -2.96 5.85
C THR A 158 -6.86 -3.68 6.57
N GLY A 159 -7.20 -4.91 6.16
CA GLY A 159 -8.23 -5.72 6.81
C GLY A 159 -7.86 -6.09 8.26
N TRP A 160 -6.59 -6.41 8.53
CA TRP A 160 -6.11 -6.60 9.90
C TRP A 160 -6.27 -5.33 10.74
N HIS A 161 -5.95 -4.19 10.17
CA HIS A 161 -6.07 -2.90 10.83
C HIS A 161 -7.52 -2.59 11.22
N HIS A 162 -8.48 -2.91 10.35
CA HIS A 162 -9.92 -2.78 10.62
C HIS A 162 -10.50 -3.89 11.50
N GLY A 163 -9.70 -4.87 11.92
CA GLY A 163 -10.16 -6.00 12.72
C GLY A 163 -10.92 -7.07 11.94
N GLU A 164 -10.91 -7.01 10.61
CA GLU A 164 -11.54 -7.99 9.73
C GLU A 164 -10.72 -9.30 9.66
N TYR A 165 -9.39 -9.17 9.77
CA TYR A 165 -8.44 -10.29 9.73
C TYR A 165 -7.59 -10.33 10.99
N SER A 166 -7.12 -11.53 11.36
CA SER A 166 -6.23 -11.72 12.50
C SER A 166 -4.77 -11.39 12.15
N VAL A 167 -3.97 -11.06 13.18
CA VAL A 167 -2.52 -10.87 13.00
C VAL A 167 -1.83 -12.15 12.49
N GLN A 168 -2.35 -13.34 12.84
CA GLN A 168 -1.82 -14.62 12.38
C GLN A 168 -2.03 -14.80 10.86
N GLN A 169 -3.15 -14.32 10.31
CA GLN A 169 -3.42 -14.35 8.86
C GLN A 169 -2.48 -13.40 8.12
N GLU A 170 -2.26 -12.21 8.65
CA GLU A 170 -1.30 -11.25 8.08
C GLU A 170 0.13 -11.83 8.11
N HIS A 171 0.59 -12.36 9.26
CA HIS A 171 1.91 -12.97 9.38
C HIS A 171 2.08 -14.17 8.44
N PHE A 172 1.07 -15.00 8.28
CA PHE A 172 1.10 -16.12 7.36
C PHE A 172 1.27 -15.66 5.91
N ALA A 173 0.50 -14.65 5.48
CA ALA A 173 0.60 -14.09 4.13
C ALA A 173 1.97 -13.46 3.88
N SER A 174 2.47 -12.67 4.82
CA SER A 174 3.79 -12.04 4.75
C SER A 174 4.92 -13.08 4.68
N ALA A 175 4.85 -14.17 5.45
CA ALA A 175 5.84 -15.25 5.40
C ALA A 175 5.81 -16.02 4.07
N LEU A 176 4.64 -16.22 3.44
CA LEU A 176 4.52 -16.82 2.11
C LEU A 176 5.13 -15.91 1.05
N ALA A 177 4.81 -14.62 1.09
CA ALA A 177 5.34 -13.63 0.16
C ALA A 177 6.86 -13.51 0.25
N ASP A 178 7.40 -13.43 1.46
CA ASP A 178 8.85 -13.39 1.71
C ASP A 178 9.56 -14.61 1.08
N ARG A 179 9.10 -15.82 1.38
CA ARG A 179 9.66 -17.05 0.82
C ARG A 179 9.64 -17.07 -0.70
N ARG A 180 8.55 -16.60 -1.30
CA ARG A 180 8.43 -16.53 -2.77
C ARG A 180 9.40 -15.53 -3.37
N LEU A 181 9.54 -14.33 -2.78
CA LEU A 181 10.49 -13.33 -3.22
C LEU A 181 11.95 -13.81 -3.07
N GLN A 182 12.30 -14.46 -1.97
CA GLN A 182 13.62 -15.07 -1.77
C GLN A 182 13.94 -16.12 -2.84
N THR A 183 12.94 -16.92 -3.24
CA THR A 183 13.08 -17.90 -4.32
C THR A 183 13.36 -17.19 -5.66
N LEU A 184 12.62 -16.13 -5.99
CA LEU A 184 12.85 -15.34 -7.21
C LEU A 184 14.21 -14.66 -7.21
N LEU A 185 14.67 -14.14 -6.07
CA LEU A 185 15.98 -13.54 -5.90
C LEU A 185 17.09 -14.55 -6.13
N SER A 186 16.98 -15.77 -5.61
CA SER A 186 17.97 -16.82 -5.79
C SER A 186 18.12 -17.27 -7.26
N LEU A 187 17.07 -17.11 -8.05
CA LEU A 187 17.03 -17.43 -9.48
C LEU A 187 17.35 -16.22 -10.39
N SER A 188 17.68 -15.07 -9.79
CA SER A 188 17.98 -13.85 -10.56
C SER A 188 19.25 -14.02 -11.42
N PRO A 189 19.28 -13.43 -12.63
CA PRO A 189 20.43 -13.51 -13.51
C PRO A 189 21.65 -12.82 -12.92
N GLN A 190 22.83 -13.19 -13.41
CA GLN A 190 24.07 -12.50 -13.04
C GLN A 190 24.05 -11.04 -13.53
N PRO A 191 24.67 -10.10 -12.79
CA PRO A 191 24.73 -8.70 -13.19
C PRO A 191 25.39 -8.53 -14.56
N THR A 192 24.80 -7.68 -15.41
CA THR A 192 25.30 -7.35 -16.75
C THR A 192 25.72 -5.89 -16.88
N ILE A 193 25.32 -5.05 -15.92
CA ILE A 193 25.65 -3.62 -15.87
C ILE A 193 26.73 -3.38 -14.82
N PRO A 194 27.85 -2.69 -15.14
CA PRO A 194 28.94 -2.45 -14.20
C PRO A 194 28.61 -1.33 -13.20
N LYS A 195 27.47 -1.45 -12.54
CA LYS A 195 26.95 -0.55 -11.52
C LYS A 195 26.43 -1.34 -10.34
N SER A 196 26.69 -0.85 -9.13
CA SER A 196 26.29 -1.50 -7.89
C SER A 196 25.37 -0.63 -7.06
N VAL A 197 24.34 -1.26 -6.50
CA VAL A 197 23.36 -0.63 -5.61
C VAL A 197 23.41 -1.33 -4.27
N LEU A 198 23.58 -0.56 -3.20
CA LEU A 198 23.44 -1.05 -1.84
C LEU A 198 22.03 -0.72 -1.37
N VAL A 199 21.29 -1.72 -0.89
CA VAL A 199 19.95 -1.55 -0.36
C VAL A 199 19.88 -2.00 1.09
N GLY A 200 19.11 -1.29 1.91
CA GLY A 200 18.96 -1.61 3.31
C GLY A 200 17.91 -0.78 4.04
N CYS A 201 17.66 -1.11 5.30
CA CYS A 201 16.82 -0.33 6.17
C CYS A 201 17.62 0.27 7.33
N PRO A 202 17.32 1.50 7.74
CA PRO A 202 17.96 2.15 8.88
C PRO A 202 17.62 1.43 10.20
N PRO A 203 18.34 1.75 11.30
CA PRO A 203 18.03 1.17 12.61
C PRO A 203 16.56 1.30 13.00
N GLY A 204 15.98 0.21 13.53
CA GLY A 204 14.59 0.12 13.94
C GLY A 204 13.60 -0.19 12.83
N GLU A 205 14.02 -0.29 11.57
CA GLU A 205 13.14 -0.68 10.46
C GLU A 205 13.24 -2.17 10.16
N HIS A 206 12.12 -2.88 10.32
CA HIS A 206 12.04 -4.33 10.19
C HIS A 206 11.22 -4.82 8.97
N HIS A 207 10.62 -3.90 8.19
CA HIS A 207 9.80 -4.28 7.03
C HIS A 207 10.67 -4.60 5.82
N ALA A 208 11.00 -5.87 5.64
CA ALA A 208 11.90 -6.34 4.58
C ALA A 208 11.28 -6.37 3.18
N LEU A 209 9.98 -6.60 3.06
CA LEU A 209 9.32 -6.88 1.78
C LEU A 209 9.53 -5.82 0.70
N PRO A 210 9.37 -4.51 0.96
CA PRO A 210 9.63 -3.50 -0.07
C PRO A 210 11.06 -3.53 -0.59
N LEU A 211 12.01 -3.84 0.31
CA LEU A 211 13.43 -3.98 -0.04
C LEU A 211 13.71 -5.18 -0.93
N LEU A 212 13.08 -6.32 -0.65
CA LEU A 212 13.23 -7.54 -1.47
C LEU A 212 12.66 -7.31 -2.88
N ILE A 213 11.57 -6.54 -3.00
CA ILE A 213 10.99 -6.21 -4.31
C ILE A 213 11.91 -5.27 -5.10
N ILE A 214 12.47 -4.24 -4.47
CA ILE A 214 13.44 -3.34 -5.10
C ILE A 214 14.69 -4.11 -5.53
N ASP A 215 15.23 -4.97 -4.66
CA ASP A 215 16.38 -5.83 -4.96
C ASP A 215 16.09 -6.71 -6.20
N LEU A 216 14.95 -7.41 -6.19
CA LEU A 216 14.54 -8.27 -7.30
C LEU A 216 14.46 -7.50 -8.63
N PHE A 217 13.81 -6.35 -8.64
CA PHE A 217 13.62 -5.58 -9.87
C PHE A 217 14.92 -4.98 -10.40
N LEU A 218 15.81 -4.51 -9.51
CA LEU A 218 17.12 -4.00 -9.92
C LEU A 218 18.03 -5.12 -10.46
N ARG A 219 18.03 -6.32 -9.83
CA ARG A 219 18.75 -7.49 -10.37
C ARG A 219 18.25 -7.88 -11.75
N ARG A 220 16.94 -7.91 -11.94
CA ARG A 220 16.32 -8.22 -13.23
C ARG A 220 16.63 -7.17 -14.31
N LYS A 221 16.92 -5.93 -13.91
CA LYS A 221 17.45 -4.90 -14.82
C LYS A 221 18.95 -5.04 -15.09
N GLY A 222 19.64 -5.98 -14.45
CA GLY A 222 21.05 -6.27 -14.68
C GLY A 222 22.03 -5.57 -13.72
N TYR A 223 21.55 -4.89 -12.68
CA TYR A 223 22.42 -4.27 -11.68
C TYR A 223 22.96 -5.28 -10.65
N LYS A 224 24.16 -4.99 -10.12
CA LYS A 224 24.66 -5.69 -8.94
C LYS A 224 24.01 -5.09 -7.70
N VAL A 225 23.17 -5.85 -6.99
CA VAL A 225 22.53 -5.41 -5.75
C VAL A 225 23.17 -6.11 -4.55
N ILE A 226 23.51 -5.30 -3.55
CA ILE A 226 24.02 -5.72 -2.24
C ILE A 226 22.95 -5.37 -1.23
N ASN A 227 22.18 -6.38 -0.83
CA ASN A 227 21.10 -6.21 0.14
C ASN A 227 21.60 -6.52 1.54
N LEU A 228 21.63 -5.53 2.40
CA LEU A 228 22.05 -5.65 3.80
C LEU A 228 20.90 -6.05 4.74
N GLY A 229 19.66 -6.08 4.25
CA GLY A 229 18.49 -6.40 5.05
C GLY A 229 17.98 -5.21 5.88
N THR A 230 17.42 -5.53 7.04
CA THR A 230 16.71 -4.59 7.92
C THR A 230 17.51 -4.28 9.18
N ASP A 231 17.14 -3.20 9.88
CA ASP A 231 17.69 -2.82 11.20
C ASP A 231 19.23 -2.70 11.23
N ILE A 232 19.79 -2.02 10.23
CA ILE A 232 21.24 -1.94 10.08
C ILE A 232 21.79 -0.81 10.95
N PRO A 233 22.72 -1.09 11.88
CA PRO A 233 23.40 -0.06 12.67
C PRO A 233 24.14 0.93 11.76
N ILE A 234 24.12 2.22 12.12
CA ILE A 234 24.70 3.30 11.29
C ILE A 234 26.20 3.08 11.04
N ASP A 235 26.93 2.67 12.05
CA ASP A 235 28.38 2.37 11.93
C ASP A 235 28.67 1.23 10.96
N GLN A 236 27.84 0.19 10.96
CA GLN A 236 27.96 -0.92 10.02
C GLN A 236 27.59 -0.50 8.59
N MET A 237 26.59 0.36 8.43
CA MET A 237 26.23 0.94 7.13
C MET A 237 27.39 1.75 6.57
N ILE A 238 28.04 2.61 7.38
CA ILE A 238 29.22 3.36 6.97
C ILE A 238 30.38 2.45 6.59
N ALA A 239 30.72 1.48 7.44
CA ALA A 239 31.82 0.55 7.19
C ALA A 239 31.61 -0.22 5.87
N THR A 240 30.41 -0.73 5.65
CA THR A 240 30.07 -1.44 4.40
C THR A 240 30.13 -0.50 3.20
N THR A 241 29.59 0.70 3.30
CA THR A 241 29.63 1.72 2.25
C THR A 241 31.05 2.04 1.80
N LEU A 242 31.96 2.24 2.75
CA LEU A 242 33.37 2.52 2.48
C LEU A 242 34.09 1.32 1.85
N SER A 243 33.74 0.11 2.25
CA SER A 243 34.35 -1.12 1.71
C SER A 243 33.87 -1.44 0.29
N VAL A 244 32.58 -1.28 0.03
CA VAL A 244 31.92 -1.68 -1.22
C VAL A 244 31.95 -0.59 -2.29
N GLN A 245 31.91 0.68 -1.87
CA GLN A 245 31.83 1.86 -2.72
C GLN A 245 30.69 1.75 -3.77
N PRO A 246 29.43 1.61 -3.36
CA PRO A 246 28.32 1.46 -4.29
C PRO A 246 28.09 2.75 -5.09
N ASP A 247 27.52 2.63 -6.29
CA ASP A 247 27.13 3.79 -7.11
C ASP A 247 25.89 4.49 -6.56
N LEU A 248 25.00 3.75 -5.86
CA LEU A 248 23.77 4.24 -5.25
C LEU A 248 23.47 3.49 -3.96
N ILE A 249 22.98 4.21 -2.94
CA ILE A 249 22.43 3.61 -1.71
C ILE A 249 20.93 3.91 -1.67
N ILE A 250 20.12 2.88 -1.46
CA ILE A 250 18.67 3.00 -1.29
C ILE A 250 18.30 2.53 0.11
N LEU A 251 17.70 3.44 0.91
CA LEU A 251 17.19 3.13 2.23
C LEU A 251 15.66 3.17 2.24
N GLY A 252 15.03 2.19 2.93
CA GLY A 252 13.59 2.12 3.11
C GLY A 252 13.17 2.48 4.53
N ALA A 253 12.07 3.27 4.70
CA ALA A 253 11.47 3.54 6.01
C ALA A 253 9.94 3.51 5.91
N GLN A 254 9.27 2.85 6.88
CA GLN A 254 7.82 2.65 6.85
C GLN A 254 7.08 3.41 7.96
N THR A 255 7.81 3.89 8.97
CA THR A 255 7.27 4.59 10.14
C THR A 255 7.95 5.93 10.34
N LEU A 256 7.33 6.81 11.15
CA LEU A 256 7.91 8.11 11.49
C LEU A 256 9.27 7.95 12.18
N ARG A 257 9.39 6.98 13.09
CA ARG A 257 10.65 6.65 13.78
C ARG A 257 11.75 6.24 12.83
N THR A 258 11.44 5.41 11.87
CA THR A 258 12.42 4.92 10.91
C THR A 258 12.78 5.96 9.85
N ALA A 259 11.88 6.92 9.55
CA ALA A 259 12.22 8.10 8.76
C ALA A 259 13.23 9.02 9.48
N ALA A 260 13.06 9.23 10.80
CA ALA A 260 14.03 9.97 11.60
C ALA A 260 15.37 9.25 11.67
N SER A 261 15.37 7.92 11.81
CA SER A 261 16.58 7.07 11.78
C SER A 261 17.27 7.08 10.42
N LEU A 262 16.49 7.12 9.32
CA LEU A 262 17.00 7.28 7.97
C LEU A 262 17.72 8.62 7.80
N MET A 263 17.15 9.70 8.35
CA MET A 263 17.80 11.03 8.33
C MET A 263 19.14 11.02 9.07
N ASP A 264 19.25 10.34 10.23
CA ASP A 264 20.51 10.18 10.95
C ASP A 264 21.54 9.41 10.13
N THR A 265 21.10 8.30 9.51
CA THR A 265 21.94 7.46 8.65
C THR A 265 22.46 8.24 7.45
N TYR A 266 21.59 9.06 6.83
CA TYR A 266 21.99 9.96 5.74
C TYR A 266 23.05 10.97 6.20
N THR A 267 22.82 11.63 7.33
CA THR A 267 23.78 12.60 7.89
C THR A 267 25.15 11.98 8.10
N ALA A 268 25.18 10.74 8.58
CA ALA A 268 26.43 10.00 8.80
C ALA A 268 27.11 9.56 7.49
N LEU A 269 26.35 9.29 6.44
CA LEU A 269 26.83 8.88 5.12
C LEU A 269 27.25 10.06 4.23
N GLN A 270 26.93 11.30 4.56
CA GLN A 270 27.23 12.48 3.74
C GLN A 270 28.72 12.57 3.35
N ALA A 271 29.62 12.26 4.28
CA ALA A 271 31.06 12.31 4.05
C ALA A 271 31.56 11.30 2.99
N ALA A 272 30.81 10.24 2.70
CA ALA A 272 31.18 9.23 1.72
C ALA A 272 30.99 9.71 0.25
N GLY A 273 30.26 10.82 0.02
CA GLY A 273 30.06 11.41 -1.30
C GLY A 273 29.29 10.53 -2.29
N ILE A 274 28.53 9.53 -1.79
CA ILE A 274 27.75 8.57 -2.58
C ILE A 274 26.32 9.11 -2.72
N THR A 275 25.69 8.86 -3.87
CA THR A 275 24.27 9.21 -4.07
C THR A 275 23.41 8.39 -3.15
N LEU A 276 22.56 9.05 -2.34
CA LEU A 276 21.59 8.44 -1.47
C LEU A 276 20.18 8.69 -2.00
N ALA A 277 19.39 7.64 -2.03
CA ALA A 277 17.97 7.69 -2.35
C ALA A 277 17.15 6.96 -1.27
N TYR A 278 15.88 7.27 -1.18
CA TYR A 278 14.99 6.68 -0.18
C TYR A 278 13.57 6.50 -0.69
N GLY A 279 12.84 5.61 -0.02
CA GLY A 279 11.42 5.37 -0.22
C GLY A 279 10.76 4.80 1.02
N GLY A 280 9.47 4.50 0.90
CA GLY A 280 8.70 3.85 1.95
C GLY A 280 7.37 4.56 2.23
N SER A 281 6.43 3.83 2.84
CA SER A 281 5.04 4.30 3.00
C SER A 281 4.89 5.54 3.87
N ILE A 282 5.78 5.78 4.82
CA ILE A 282 5.73 6.98 5.66
C ILE A 282 5.83 8.27 4.84
N PHE A 283 6.63 8.28 3.78
CA PHE A 283 6.81 9.44 2.92
C PHE A 283 5.59 9.72 2.03
N ASN A 284 4.72 8.72 1.85
CA ASN A 284 3.43 8.89 1.18
C ASN A 284 2.35 9.36 2.15
N ARG A 285 2.37 8.84 3.38
CA ARG A 285 1.43 9.23 4.44
C ARG A 285 1.68 10.65 4.96
N VAL A 286 2.94 11.05 5.08
CA VAL A 286 3.37 12.38 5.56
C VAL A 286 4.33 13.02 4.55
N PRO A 287 3.83 13.55 3.41
CA PRO A 287 4.68 14.10 2.34
C PRO A 287 5.61 15.23 2.77
N ALA A 288 5.23 16.01 3.78
CA ALA A 288 6.05 17.10 4.34
C ALA A 288 7.43 16.65 4.82
N ILE A 289 7.57 15.36 5.25
CA ILE A 289 8.86 14.80 5.66
C ILE A 289 9.87 14.78 4.49
N ARG A 290 9.39 14.70 3.25
CA ARG A 290 10.26 14.65 2.05
C ARG A 290 11.15 15.89 1.96
N GLU A 291 10.68 17.05 2.41
CA GLU A 291 11.42 18.31 2.42
C GLU A 291 12.52 18.35 3.49
N ARG A 292 12.44 17.47 4.48
CA ARG A 292 13.39 17.37 5.60
C ARG A 292 14.57 16.43 5.32
N ILE A 293 14.48 15.59 4.29
CA ILE A 293 15.52 14.62 3.96
C ILE A 293 16.25 15.06 2.69
N PRO A 294 17.49 15.57 2.78
CA PRO A 294 18.23 16.06 1.63
C PRO A 294 18.81 14.91 0.80
N ALA A 295 17.93 14.02 0.29
CA ALA A 295 18.23 12.88 -0.55
C ALA A 295 17.15 12.68 -1.62
N GLN A 296 17.34 11.77 -2.58
CA GLN A 296 16.39 11.54 -3.68
C GLN A 296 15.22 10.67 -3.23
N PHE A 297 14.02 11.25 -3.21
CA PHE A 297 12.80 10.45 -3.03
C PHE A 297 12.47 9.67 -4.29
N LEU A 298 12.41 8.35 -4.18
CA LEU A 298 12.24 7.45 -5.33
C LEU A 298 10.81 7.39 -5.86
N GLY A 299 9.81 7.89 -5.15
CA GLY A 299 8.42 7.89 -5.62
C GLY A 299 7.47 7.14 -4.70
N GLU A 300 6.20 7.15 -5.08
CA GLU A 300 5.11 6.69 -4.24
C GLU A 300 4.84 5.19 -4.35
N ASP A 301 5.33 4.56 -5.42
CA ASP A 301 5.21 3.13 -5.69
C ASP A 301 6.57 2.51 -6.08
N LEU A 302 6.66 1.18 -5.97
CA LEU A 302 7.90 0.45 -6.19
C LEU A 302 8.35 0.46 -7.66
N SER A 303 7.42 0.52 -8.61
CA SER A 303 7.74 0.58 -10.04
C SER A 303 8.43 1.92 -10.38
N THR A 304 7.84 3.03 -9.95
CA THR A 304 8.41 4.38 -10.06
C THR A 304 9.76 4.46 -9.34
N ALA A 305 9.89 3.81 -8.18
CA ALA A 305 11.14 3.79 -7.42
C ALA A 305 12.28 3.15 -8.20
N VAL A 306 12.04 2.03 -8.87
CA VAL A 306 13.04 1.34 -9.70
C VAL A 306 13.41 2.14 -10.95
N GLU A 307 12.46 2.84 -11.57
CA GLU A 307 12.73 3.73 -12.70
C GLU A 307 13.61 4.90 -12.30
N LYS A 308 13.28 5.58 -11.20
CA LYS A 308 14.09 6.69 -10.67
C LYS A 308 15.48 6.22 -10.21
N ALA A 309 15.60 5.06 -9.55
CA ALA A 309 16.89 4.49 -9.21
C ALA A 309 17.76 4.24 -10.47
N THR A 310 17.14 3.74 -11.55
CA THR A 310 17.81 3.55 -12.84
C THR A 310 18.29 4.88 -13.41
N LEU A 311 17.46 5.94 -13.36
CA LEU A 311 17.86 7.28 -13.79
C LEU A 311 19.04 7.84 -12.99
N LEU A 312 19.05 7.67 -11.65
CA LEU A 312 20.15 8.09 -10.79
C LEU A 312 21.47 7.38 -11.11
N LEU A 313 21.40 6.12 -11.53
CA LEU A 313 22.57 5.33 -11.92
C LEU A 313 23.12 5.69 -13.31
N THR A 314 22.31 6.26 -14.18
CA THR A 314 22.66 6.58 -15.59
C THR A 314 22.91 8.06 -15.85
N ALA A 315 22.33 8.95 -15.05
CA ALA A 315 22.50 10.40 -15.20
C ALA A 315 23.84 10.90 -14.66
N PRO A 316 24.46 11.93 -15.26
CA PRO A 316 25.53 12.67 -14.60
C PRO A 316 25.02 13.26 -13.28
N ARG A 317 25.88 13.34 -12.26
CA ARG A 317 25.55 13.82 -10.89
C ARG A 317 24.49 14.92 -10.93
N LEU A 318 23.34 14.64 -10.32
CA LEU A 318 22.29 15.62 -10.16
C LEU A 318 22.77 16.76 -9.25
N GLU A 319 22.21 17.95 -9.48
CA GLU A 319 22.48 19.15 -8.68
C GLU A 319 22.42 18.88 -7.18
N PRO A 320 23.27 19.52 -6.36
CA PRO A 320 23.18 19.39 -4.91
C PRO A 320 21.79 19.78 -4.42
N PHE A 321 21.27 19.01 -3.48
CA PHE A 321 19.95 19.26 -2.90
C PHE A 321 19.81 20.67 -2.37
N LYS A 322 18.62 21.26 -2.51
CA LYS A 322 18.25 22.49 -1.82
C LYS A 322 18.50 22.27 -0.31
N THR A 323 19.12 23.23 0.30
CA THR A 323 19.33 23.28 1.76
C THR A 323 17.98 23.07 2.44
N VAL A 324 17.90 22.04 3.26
CA VAL A 324 16.73 21.76 4.08
C VAL A 324 16.49 22.95 5.01
N GLU A 325 15.25 23.39 5.15
CA GLU A 325 14.87 24.38 6.16
C GLU A 325 15.33 23.92 7.53
N LYS A 326 15.83 24.86 8.36
CA LYS A 326 16.28 24.53 9.71
C LYS A 326 15.13 23.89 10.47
N ASN A 327 15.43 22.76 11.13
CA ASN A 327 14.51 22.19 12.11
C ASN A 327 14.22 23.24 13.20
N GLU A 328 12.95 23.49 13.49
CA GLU A 328 12.53 24.45 14.51
C GLU A 328 12.66 23.89 15.94
N PHE A 329 12.77 22.56 16.08
CA PHE A 329 12.69 21.87 17.38
C PHE A 329 13.92 21.04 17.81
N PRO A 330 15.19 21.34 17.41
CA PRO A 330 16.32 20.48 17.75
C PRO A 330 16.60 20.46 19.26
N GLU A 331 16.45 21.59 19.94
CA GLU A 331 16.66 21.68 21.38
C GLU A 331 15.50 21.07 22.16
N LEU A 332 14.26 21.23 21.67
CA LEU A 332 13.09 20.57 22.25
C LEU A 332 13.19 19.05 22.12
N ALA A 333 13.63 18.52 20.96
CA ALA A 333 13.83 17.09 20.77
C ALA A 333 14.84 16.52 21.79
N LYS A 334 15.98 17.22 22.02
CA LYS A 334 16.98 16.83 23.03
C LYS A 334 16.40 16.85 24.42
N LEU A 335 15.72 17.95 24.79
CA LEU A 335 15.11 18.10 26.10
C LEU A 335 14.04 17.02 26.35
N PHE A 336 13.19 16.78 25.36
CA PHE A 336 12.19 15.71 25.43
C PHE A 336 12.85 14.36 25.67
N GLN A 337 13.90 14.02 24.90
CA GLN A 337 14.62 12.75 25.06
C GLN A 337 15.19 12.59 26.49
N GLN A 338 15.70 13.66 27.09
CA GLN A 338 16.24 13.66 28.47
C GLN A 338 15.14 13.47 29.52
N LYS A 339 13.95 14.02 29.27
CA LYS A 339 12.82 14.00 30.21
C LYS A 339 11.81 12.89 29.96
N ARG A 340 11.95 12.18 28.87
CA ARG A 340 11.03 11.15 28.41
C ARG A 340 10.64 10.15 29.52
N ALA A 341 11.63 9.56 30.19
CA ALA A 341 11.37 8.57 31.23
C ALA A 341 10.51 9.14 32.39
N ALA A 342 10.70 10.41 32.75
CA ALA A 342 9.89 11.06 33.77
C ALA A 342 8.46 11.34 33.29
N ILE A 343 8.28 11.67 32.02
CA ILE A 343 6.96 11.85 31.39
C ILE A 343 6.24 10.52 31.32
N ASP A 344 6.90 9.48 30.83
CA ASP A 344 6.32 8.12 30.68
C ASP A 344 5.88 7.56 32.06
N LEU A 345 6.70 7.75 33.10
CA LEU A 345 6.35 7.36 34.47
C LEU A 345 5.14 8.14 34.99
N PHE A 346 5.08 9.44 34.74
CA PHE A 346 3.93 10.28 35.14
C PHE A 346 2.62 9.80 34.48
N VAL A 347 2.68 9.45 33.19
CA VAL A 347 1.54 8.89 32.45
C VAL A 347 1.11 7.54 33.05
N GLN A 348 2.09 6.67 33.32
CA GLN A 348 1.83 5.36 33.92
C GLN A 348 1.11 5.51 35.28
N GLU A 349 1.62 6.39 36.19
CA GLU A 349 0.98 6.65 37.48
C GLU A 349 -0.47 7.16 37.34
N ARG A 350 -0.74 8.02 36.34
CA ARG A 350 -2.09 8.57 36.08
C ARG A 350 -3.05 7.54 35.53
N MET A 351 -2.55 6.61 34.69
CA MET A 351 -3.38 5.58 34.03
C MET A 351 -3.67 4.38 34.92
N LEU A 352 -2.82 4.09 35.91
CA LEU A 352 -2.97 2.95 36.84
C LEU A 352 -4.24 3.00 37.73
N THR A 353 -4.90 4.17 37.80
CA THR A 353 -6.14 4.33 38.60
C THR A 353 -7.39 3.76 37.95
N ASP A 354 -7.30 3.16 36.74
CA ASP A 354 -8.44 2.93 35.85
C ASP A 354 -8.52 1.53 35.22
N ASP A 355 -8.21 0.47 35.86
CA ASP A 355 -8.31 -0.92 35.33
C ASP A 355 -7.59 -1.17 33.98
N VAL A 356 -6.64 -0.32 33.58
CA VAL A 356 -5.82 -0.51 32.40
C VAL A 356 -4.58 -1.30 32.80
N GLU A 357 -4.30 -2.40 32.11
CA GLU A 357 -3.11 -3.20 32.37
C GLU A 357 -1.82 -2.40 32.15
N ILE A 358 -0.89 -2.47 33.11
CA ILE A 358 0.40 -1.77 33.08
C ILE A 358 1.14 -2.03 31.77
N GLU A 359 1.17 -3.26 31.29
CA GLU A 359 1.86 -3.66 30.06
C GLU A 359 1.33 -2.92 28.81
N ASN A 360 0.03 -2.64 28.76
CA ASN A 360 -0.55 -1.86 27.67
C ASN A 360 -0.14 -0.39 27.74
N ILE A 361 0.00 0.17 28.93
CA ILE A 361 0.46 1.57 29.13
C ILE A 361 1.94 1.69 28.74
N ASP A 362 2.78 0.76 29.15
CA ASP A 362 4.21 0.75 28.81
C ASP A 362 4.41 0.65 27.29
N ARG A 363 3.61 -0.19 26.64
CA ARG A 363 3.62 -0.31 25.17
C ARG A 363 3.16 0.96 24.51
N ALA A 364 2.09 1.60 24.98
CA ALA A 364 1.61 2.89 24.46
C ALA A 364 2.67 3.97 24.63
N ASN A 365 3.28 4.09 25.80
CA ASN A 365 4.37 5.02 26.08
C ASN A 365 5.56 4.76 25.16
N TYR A 366 5.98 3.50 25.00
CA TYR A 366 7.09 3.16 24.11
C TYR A 366 6.85 3.64 22.68
N PHE A 367 5.67 3.37 22.11
CA PHE A 367 5.36 3.79 20.75
C PHE A 367 5.19 5.30 20.65
N PHE A 368 4.32 5.89 21.46
CA PHE A 368 3.98 7.31 21.36
C PHE A 368 5.19 8.23 21.62
N SER A 369 6.00 7.96 22.64
CA SER A 369 7.19 8.74 22.95
C SER A 369 8.23 8.68 21.84
N ASN A 370 8.42 7.50 21.22
CA ASN A 370 9.34 7.37 20.09
C ASN A 370 8.84 8.12 18.85
N ASP A 371 7.53 8.06 18.57
CA ASP A 371 6.96 8.76 17.43
C ASP A 371 6.96 10.28 17.65
N LEU A 372 6.69 10.75 18.87
CA LEU A 372 6.81 12.15 19.23
C LEU A 372 8.27 12.66 19.11
N TYR A 373 9.23 11.89 19.59
CA TYR A 373 10.65 12.22 19.41
C TYR A 373 11.03 12.29 17.93
N ALA A 374 10.56 11.35 17.13
CA ALA A 374 10.80 11.34 15.68
C ALA A 374 10.16 12.56 14.99
N ALA A 375 8.93 12.92 15.36
CA ALA A 375 8.26 14.10 14.84
C ALA A 375 9.04 15.39 15.13
N LEU A 376 9.51 15.55 16.37
CA LEU A 376 10.36 16.70 16.78
C LEU A 376 11.67 16.72 15.98
N LYS A 377 12.31 15.56 15.76
CA LYS A 377 13.51 15.46 14.93
C LYS A 377 13.26 15.83 13.48
N LEU A 378 12.14 15.45 12.94
CA LEU A 378 11.73 15.76 11.57
C LEU A 378 11.14 17.17 11.42
N GLY A 379 11.03 17.92 12.52
CA GLY A 379 10.79 19.35 12.55
C GLY A 379 9.34 19.78 12.68
N ASP A 380 8.38 18.85 12.91
CA ASP A 380 6.99 19.22 13.18
C ASP A 380 6.25 18.14 13.98
N VAL A 381 5.62 18.53 15.08
CA VAL A 381 4.77 17.65 15.91
C VAL A 381 3.54 17.17 15.14
N ALA A 382 3.06 17.95 14.17
CA ALA A 382 1.92 17.59 13.34
C ALA A 382 2.13 16.30 12.50
N HIS A 383 3.37 15.86 12.31
CA HIS A 383 3.66 14.57 11.66
C HIS A 383 3.06 13.38 12.39
N LEU A 384 2.68 13.53 13.67
CA LEU A 384 1.99 12.49 14.47
C LEU A 384 0.52 12.29 14.10
N GLU A 385 -0.10 13.20 13.36
CA GLU A 385 -1.55 13.13 13.04
C GLU A 385 -1.94 11.80 12.39
N THR A 386 -1.17 11.39 11.39
CA THR A 386 -1.41 10.15 10.66
C THR A 386 -1.30 8.90 11.55
N ASP A 387 -0.37 8.92 12.51
CA ASP A 387 -0.19 7.78 13.43
C ASP A 387 -1.30 7.77 14.50
N LEU A 388 -1.77 8.93 14.93
CA LEU A 388 -2.91 9.03 15.85
C LEU A 388 -4.22 8.56 15.20
N ASP A 389 -4.48 8.95 13.95
CA ASP A 389 -5.63 8.47 13.17
C ASP A 389 -5.56 6.95 12.99
N TRP A 390 -4.36 6.42 12.75
CA TRP A 390 -4.13 4.99 12.67
C TRP A 390 -4.48 4.28 13.98
N VAL A 391 -4.06 4.83 15.15
CA VAL A 391 -4.40 4.29 16.48
C VAL A 391 -5.90 4.33 16.72
N LYS A 392 -6.60 5.43 16.37
CA LYS A 392 -8.06 5.52 16.49
C LYS A 392 -8.77 4.42 15.70
N LEU A 393 -8.42 4.23 14.45
CA LEU A 393 -9.00 3.18 13.61
C LEU A 393 -8.71 1.77 14.19
N LEU A 394 -7.51 1.54 14.69
CA LEU A 394 -7.12 0.28 15.34
C LEU A 394 -7.97 0.00 16.59
N MET A 395 -8.26 1.03 17.40
CA MET A 395 -9.09 0.92 18.60
C MET A 395 -10.55 0.66 18.22
N MET A 396 -11.08 1.38 17.22
CA MET A 396 -12.44 1.16 16.69
C MET A 396 -12.63 -0.27 16.17
N GLY A 397 -11.68 -0.80 15.39
CA GLY A 397 -11.73 -2.17 14.87
C GLY A 397 -11.71 -3.27 15.98
N ARG A 398 -11.30 -2.91 17.21
CA ARG A 398 -11.24 -3.79 18.37
C ARG A 398 -12.29 -3.48 19.44
N ASN A 399 -13.23 -2.58 19.15
CA ASN A 399 -14.25 -2.08 20.09
C ASN A 399 -13.65 -1.52 21.40
N ILE A 400 -12.48 -0.87 21.32
CA ILE A 400 -11.86 -0.18 22.45
C ILE A 400 -12.42 1.23 22.53
N ASN A 401 -12.84 1.66 23.73
CA ASN A 401 -13.47 2.95 23.96
C ASN A 401 -12.47 4.12 23.79
N ASP A 402 -12.84 5.13 23.02
CA ASP A 402 -12.06 6.36 22.79
C ASP A 402 -11.74 7.11 24.09
N ALA A 403 -12.54 6.92 25.15
CA ALA A 403 -12.27 7.51 26.47
C ALA A 403 -10.88 7.14 27.02
N ILE A 404 -10.36 5.94 26.68
CA ILE A 404 -9.01 5.50 27.07
C ILE A 404 -7.96 6.35 26.36
N LEU A 405 -8.12 6.62 25.06
CA LEU A 405 -7.22 7.46 24.28
C LEU A 405 -7.24 8.91 24.78
N ILE A 406 -8.43 9.47 25.04
CA ILE A 406 -8.59 10.82 25.60
C ILE A 406 -7.85 10.93 26.95
N LYS A 407 -8.02 9.94 27.80
CA LYS A 407 -7.34 9.90 29.11
C LYS A 407 -5.84 9.82 28.98
N TYR A 408 -5.36 8.93 28.11
CA TYR A 408 -3.94 8.75 27.83
C TYR A 408 -3.30 10.05 27.30
N LEU A 409 -3.88 10.67 26.26
CA LEU A 409 -3.38 11.91 25.69
C LEU A 409 -3.43 13.07 26.70
N SER A 410 -4.48 13.12 27.55
CA SER A 410 -4.58 14.11 28.62
C SER A 410 -3.49 13.93 29.67
N ALA A 411 -3.24 12.68 30.10
CA ALA A 411 -2.16 12.38 31.04
C ALA A 411 -0.79 12.72 30.45
N TYR A 412 -0.58 12.41 29.18
CA TYR A 412 0.67 12.71 28.48
C TYR A 412 0.92 14.22 28.33
N ARG A 413 -0.11 14.99 27.95
CA ARG A 413 -0.09 16.47 27.93
C ARG A 413 0.32 17.05 29.28
N ASP A 414 -0.29 16.55 30.37
CA ASP A 414 0.00 17.03 31.73
C ASP A 414 1.41 16.65 32.16
N GLY A 415 1.92 15.48 31.75
CA GLY A 415 3.30 15.06 31.94
C GLY A 415 4.30 15.96 31.21
N VAL A 416 4.00 16.31 29.95
CA VAL A 416 4.81 17.28 29.17
C VAL A 416 4.85 18.66 29.86
N ARG A 417 3.69 19.18 30.27
CA ARG A 417 3.64 20.47 31.03
C ARG A 417 4.49 20.44 32.28
N LYS A 418 4.44 19.35 33.04
CA LYS A 418 5.17 19.21 34.30
C LYS A 418 6.68 19.12 34.13
N HIS A 419 7.16 18.49 33.08
CA HIS A 419 8.56 18.12 32.92
C HIS A 419 9.34 18.94 31.88
N LEU A 420 8.64 19.63 30.95
CA LEU A 420 9.26 20.46 29.92
C LEU A 420 8.96 21.96 30.09
N ASP A 421 8.13 22.34 31.05
CA ASP A 421 7.70 23.72 31.30
C ASP A 421 7.28 24.45 30.01
N GLU A 422 7.65 25.70 29.80
CA GLU A 422 7.33 26.49 28.61
C GLU A 422 7.93 25.91 27.32
N SER A 423 9.04 25.18 27.40
CA SER A 423 9.66 24.54 26.25
C SER A 423 8.77 23.47 25.60
N GLY A 424 7.87 22.85 26.39
CA GLY A 424 6.91 21.85 25.91
C GLY A 424 5.69 22.42 25.21
N THR A 425 5.54 23.76 25.11
CA THR A 425 4.37 24.44 24.57
C THR A 425 3.92 23.91 23.19
N PRO A 426 4.80 23.69 22.19
CA PRO A 426 4.38 23.16 20.89
C PRO A 426 3.69 21.78 20.99
N ILE A 427 4.23 20.90 21.84
CA ILE A 427 3.65 19.55 22.06
C ILE A 427 2.29 19.68 22.75
N VAL A 428 2.20 20.52 23.78
CA VAL A 428 0.97 20.75 24.54
C VAL A 428 -0.15 21.29 23.65
N GLN A 429 0.15 22.32 22.84
CA GLN A 429 -0.83 22.93 21.93
C GLN A 429 -1.35 21.93 20.89
N TRP A 430 -0.46 21.13 20.32
CA TRP A 430 -0.85 20.07 19.40
C TRP A 430 -1.77 19.05 20.08
N MET A 431 -1.44 18.58 21.30
CA MET A 431 -2.27 17.64 22.05
C MET A 431 -3.65 18.23 22.41
N GLU A 432 -3.71 19.50 22.77
CA GLU A 432 -4.99 20.20 23.06
C GLU A 432 -5.88 20.26 21.82
N SER A 433 -5.29 20.58 20.66
CA SER A 433 -6.03 20.57 19.40
C SER A 433 -6.61 19.17 19.10
N ARG A 434 -5.79 18.13 19.23
CA ARG A 434 -6.25 16.75 18.97
C ARG A 434 -7.29 16.26 19.98
N LEU A 435 -7.13 16.60 21.25
CA LEU A 435 -8.15 16.27 22.27
C LEU A 435 -9.48 16.94 21.99
N ALA A 436 -9.47 18.20 21.56
CA ALA A 436 -10.71 18.93 21.19
C ALA A 436 -11.42 18.25 20.00
N GLU A 437 -10.69 17.74 19.01
CA GLU A 437 -11.26 17.04 17.86
C GLU A 437 -11.79 15.63 18.17
N ILE A 438 -11.20 14.94 19.15
CA ILE A 438 -11.68 13.61 19.55
C ILE A 438 -12.97 13.72 20.38
N VAL A 439 -13.14 14.83 21.12
CA VAL A 439 -14.29 15.08 22.01
C VAL A 439 -15.48 15.68 21.22
N ALA A 440 -15.24 16.35 20.09
CA ALA A 440 -16.28 16.96 19.24
C ALA A 440 -17.02 15.91 18.40
#